data_6a09294da3bcba91acd37a1234938654
#
_entry.id   6a09294da3bcba91acd37a1234938654
#
_cell.length_a   1.000
_cell.length_b   1.000
_cell.length_c   1.000
_cell.angle_alpha   90.00
_cell.angle_beta   90.00
_cell.angle_gamma   90.00
#
_symmetry.space_group_name_H-M   'P 1'
#
loop_
_entity.id
_entity.type
_entity.pdbx_description
1 polymer ?
#
loop_
_entity_poly.entity_id
_entity_poly.type
_entity_poly.pdbx_seq_one_letter_code
_entity_poly.pdbx_strand_id
1 'polypeptide(L)'
;LSGLASSWAGFVVKAAQHLTANGRLALVLPAELLSVSYAAEVRRFLLRRFARVRLIMFERRVFPDVLEEVVLLLAEGTGGAECFEIYQTCDAKSLKAVGLADWTEHAPAEGEKWTPALVAKSAFTTYRDVAARYFEELGSWGRTYLGAVTGNNKFFTLAADDVRKHGL
;
A
#
# COMPACT_ATOMS: atom_id res chain seq x y z
N LEU A 1 -9.33 9.54 -9.89
CA LEU A 1 -9.19 8.12 -9.53
C LEU A 1 -9.67 7.25 -10.69
N SER A 2 -8.88 6.25 -11.08
CA SER A 2 -9.26 5.29 -12.12
C SER A 2 -10.50 4.49 -11.69
N GLY A 3 -11.32 4.01 -12.64
CA GLY A 3 -12.51 3.20 -12.34
C GLY A 3 -12.23 1.85 -11.65
N LEU A 4 -10.95 1.48 -11.49
CA LEU A 4 -10.47 0.29 -10.78
C LEU A 4 -10.00 0.60 -9.35
N ALA A 5 -10.11 1.86 -8.88
CA ALA A 5 -9.71 2.22 -7.53
C ALA A 5 -10.68 1.64 -6.50
N SER A 6 -10.13 1.08 -5.43
CA SER A 6 -10.92 0.61 -4.29
C SER A 6 -11.67 1.77 -3.62
N SER A 7 -12.83 1.50 -3.04
CA SER A 7 -13.73 2.50 -2.41
C SER A 7 -13.07 3.32 -1.31
N TRP A 8 -12.09 2.74 -0.59
CA TRP A 8 -11.37 3.46 0.47
C TRP A 8 -10.63 4.70 -0.05
N ALA A 9 -10.14 4.69 -1.30
CA ALA A 9 -9.42 5.82 -1.88
C ALA A 9 -10.30 7.06 -2.02
N GLY A 10 -11.54 6.89 -2.52
CA GLY A 10 -12.53 7.97 -2.59
C GLY A 10 -12.95 8.46 -1.20
N PHE A 11 -13.07 7.54 -0.24
CA PHE A 11 -13.41 7.87 1.13
C PHE A 11 -12.36 8.75 1.80
N VAL A 12 -11.06 8.48 1.63
CA VAL A 12 -9.96 9.31 2.15
C VAL A 12 -10.07 10.75 1.65
N VAL A 13 -10.23 10.91 0.33
CA VAL A 13 -10.34 12.24 -0.28
C VAL A 13 -11.58 12.98 0.25
N LYS A 14 -12.71 12.29 0.31
CA LYS A 14 -13.96 12.87 0.80
C LYS A 14 -13.86 13.27 2.27
N ALA A 15 -13.31 12.42 3.13
CA ALA A 15 -13.10 12.72 4.54
C ALA A 15 -12.21 13.97 4.73
N ALA A 16 -11.12 14.07 3.97
CA ALA A 16 -10.20 15.20 4.02
C ALA A 16 -10.87 16.53 3.58
N GLN A 17 -11.83 16.49 2.65
CA GLN A 17 -12.58 17.67 2.20
C GLN A 17 -13.52 18.24 3.27
N HIS A 18 -13.93 17.43 4.25
CA HIS A 18 -14.82 17.88 5.35
C HIS A 18 -14.06 18.45 6.54
N LEU A 19 -12.73 18.46 6.51
CA LEU A 19 -11.92 19.00 7.60
C LEU A 19 -11.80 20.54 7.51
N THR A 20 -11.84 21.17 8.65
CA THR A 20 -11.41 22.56 8.81
C THR A 20 -9.90 22.70 8.62
N ALA A 21 -9.39 23.92 8.55
CA ALA A 21 -7.94 24.17 8.37
C ALA A 21 -7.07 23.50 9.46
N ASN A 22 -7.56 23.45 10.70
CA ASN A 22 -6.87 22.81 11.83
C ASN A 22 -7.41 21.41 12.14
N GLY A 23 -8.20 20.83 11.23
CA GLY A 23 -8.79 19.52 11.39
C GLY A 23 -7.73 18.39 11.37
N ARG A 24 -8.06 17.30 12.04
CA ARG A 24 -7.24 16.09 12.10
C ARG A 24 -7.98 14.93 11.47
N LEU A 25 -7.27 14.14 10.71
CA LEU A 25 -7.77 12.91 10.08
C LEU A 25 -7.10 11.71 10.74
N ALA A 26 -7.91 10.75 11.14
CA ALA A 26 -7.43 9.44 11.61
C ALA A 26 -8.29 8.35 10.96
N LEU A 27 -7.67 7.49 10.17
CA LEU A 27 -8.35 6.43 9.43
C LEU A 27 -7.60 5.12 9.56
N VAL A 28 -8.37 4.02 9.63
CA VAL A 28 -7.86 2.66 9.43
C VAL A 28 -8.03 2.34 7.95
N LEU A 29 -6.95 2.08 7.26
CA LEU A 29 -6.93 1.85 5.81
C LEU A 29 -6.24 0.53 5.49
N PRO A 30 -6.54 -0.10 4.34
CA PRO A 30 -5.74 -1.20 3.84
C PRO A 30 -4.28 -0.79 3.61
N ALA A 31 -3.33 -1.68 3.92
CA ALA A 31 -1.90 -1.46 3.66
C ALA A 31 -1.56 -1.28 2.17
N GLU A 32 -2.50 -1.59 1.27
CA GLU A 32 -2.47 -1.25 -0.15
C GLU A 32 -2.14 0.23 -0.40
N LEU A 33 -2.52 1.13 0.51
CA LEU A 33 -2.12 2.55 0.45
C LEU A 33 -0.62 2.70 0.15
N LEU A 34 0.23 1.82 0.68
CA LEU A 34 1.68 1.91 0.54
C LEU A 34 2.20 1.41 -0.82
N SER A 35 1.53 0.44 -1.43
CA SER A 35 2.11 -0.39 -2.49
C SER A 35 1.43 -0.29 -3.86
N VAL A 36 0.10 -0.18 -3.91
CA VAL A 36 -0.62 -0.31 -5.18
C VAL A 36 -0.50 0.93 -6.05
N SER A 37 -0.51 0.72 -7.36
CA SER A 37 -0.30 1.79 -8.34
C SER A 37 -1.42 2.83 -8.32
N TYR A 38 -2.69 2.42 -8.20
CA TYR A 38 -3.81 3.35 -8.16
C TYR A 38 -3.82 4.27 -6.93
N ALA A 39 -3.16 3.85 -5.83
CA ALA A 39 -3.02 4.67 -4.62
C ALA A 39 -2.00 5.80 -4.76
N ALA A 40 -1.22 5.87 -5.85
CA ALA A 40 -0.25 6.94 -6.07
C ALA A 40 -0.88 8.34 -6.02
N GLU A 41 -2.09 8.48 -6.57
CA GLU A 41 -2.83 9.75 -6.51
C GLU A 41 -3.28 10.10 -5.09
N VAL A 42 -3.68 9.11 -4.30
CA VAL A 42 -4.07 9.30 -2.88
C VAL A 42 -2.84 9.71 -2.06
N ARG A 43 -1.70 9.03 -2.24
CA ARG A 43 -0.45 9.39 -1.56
C ARG A 43 -0.02 10.82 -1.88
N ARG A 44 -0.07 11.21 -3.15
CA ARG A 44 0.23 12.57 -3.60
C ARG A 44 -0.75 13.59 -3.03
N PHE A 45 -2.05 13.27 -3.01
CA PHE A 45 -3.08 14.10 -2.42
C PHE A 45 -2.84 14.33 -0.92
N LEU A 46 -2.51 13.28 -0.16
CA LEU A 46 -2.23 13.38 1.27
C LEU A 46 -1.06 14.34 1.56
N LEU A 47 0.07 14.17 0.86
CA LEU A 47 1.24 15.04 1.04
C LEU A 47 0.97 16.49 0.61
N ARG A 48 0.18 16.72 -0.42
CA ARG A 48 -0.17 18.09 -0.84
C ARG A 48 -1.18 18.78 0.07
N ARG A 49 -2.09 18.01 0.67
CA ARG A 49 -3.19 18.57 1.45
C ARG A 49 -2.82 18.87 2.90
N PHE A 50 -2.01 18.03 3.53
CA PHE A 50 -1.70 18.08 4.94
C PHE A 50 -0.28 18.57 5.20
N ALA A 51 -0.11 19.33 6.30
CA ALA A 51 1.21 19.74 6.76
C ALA A 51 2.00 18.60 7.38
N ARG A 52 1.29 17.59 7.91
CA ARG A 52 1.89 16.41 8.53
C ARG A 52 1.09 15.16 8.18
N VAL A 53 1.79 14.13 7.73
CA VAL A 53 1.23 12.81 7.41
C VAL A 53 2.02 11.75 8.18
N ARG A 54 1.32 10.92 8.92
CA ARG A 54 1.89 9.85 9.75
C ARG A 54 1.21 8.53 9.48
N LEU A 55 1.99 7.47 9.51
CA LEU A 55 1.51 6.10 9.33
C LEU A 55 1.96 5.24 10.50
N ILE A 56 1.05 4.41 11.01
CA ILE A 56 1.39 3.38 11.98
C ILE A 56 1.13 2.02 11.35
N MET A 57 2.15 1.19 11.29
CA MET A 57 2.10 -0.19 10.81
C MET A 57 2.16 -1.16 11.97
N PHE A 58 1.52 -2.32 11.80
CA PHE A 58 1.50 -3.38 12.79
C PHE A 58 2.25 -4.60 12.26
N GLU A 59 3.10 -5.20 13.10
CA GLU A 59 3.77 -6.46 12.78
C GLU A 59 2.81 -7.66 12.90
N ARG A 60 1.81 -7.54 13.77
CA ARG A 60 0.78 -8.55 13.98
C ARG A 60 -0.57 -8.03 13.52
N ARG A 61 -1.39 -8.92 13.00
CA ARG A 61 -2.76 -8.59 12.61
C ARG A 61 -3.54 -8.01 13.77
N VAL A 62 -4.12 -6.83 13.56
CA VAL A 62 -4.96 -6.14 14.55
C VAL A 62 -6.39 -6.67 14.53
N PHE A 63 -6.85 -7.09 13.35
CA PHE A 63 -8.18 -7.66 13.15
C PHE A 63 -8.05 -9.12 12.71
N PRO A 64 -8.27 -10.10 13.62
CA PRO A 64 -8.04 -11.53 13.33
C PRO A 64 -8.86 -12.06 12.16
N ASP A 65 -10.10 -11.57 12.00
CA ASP A 65 -11.05 -12.03 10.98
C ASP A 65 -10.92 -11.30 9.63
N VAL A 66 -9.98 -10.35 9.52
CA VAL A 66 -9.70 -9.62 8.29
C VAL A 66 -8.43 -10.15 7.65
N LEU A 67 -8.50 -10.57 6.39
CA LEU A 67 -7.36 -11.11 5.66
C LEU A 67 -6.34 -10.03 5.26
N GLU A 68 -6.79 -8.78 5.16
CA GLU A 68 -5.96 -7.66 4.73
C GLU A 68 -5.20 -7.05 5.90
N GLU A 69 -3.95 -6.68 5.63
CA GLU A 69 -3.15 -5.87 6.54
C GLU A 69 -3.66 -4.43 6.54
N VAL A 70 -3.60 -3.79 7.69
CA VAL A 70 -4.07 -2.42 7.85
C VAL A 70 -2.95 -1.47 8.26
N VAL A 71 -3.13 -0.20 7.91
CA VAL A 71 -2.31 0.93 8.35
C VAL A 71 -3.21 1.97 9.01
N LEU A 72 -2.75 2.59 10.08
CA LEU A 72 -3.39 3.78 10.61
C LEU A 72 -2.79 5.00 9.93
N LEU A 73 -3.64 5.76 9.25
CA LEU A 73 -3.30 7.06 8.69
C LEU A 73 -3.69 8.15 9.68
N LEU A 74 -2.73 8.99 10.05
CA LEU A 74 -2.93 10.20 10.84
C LEU A 74 -2.46 11.38 9.99
N ALA A 75 -3.31 12.40 9.83
CA ALA A 75 -2.93 13.57 9.07
C ALA A 75 -3.51 14.84 9.69
N GLU A 76 -2.75 15.91 9.69
CA GLU A 76 -3.13 17.17 10.33
C GLU A 76 -2.55 18.41 9.62
N GLY A 77 -3.19 19.54 9.85
CA GLY A 77 -2.79 20.83 9.31
C GLY A 77 -3.04 20.98 7.81
N THR A 78 -2.62 22.11 7.26
CA THR A 78 -2.71 22.43 5.84
C THR A 78 -1.38 23.00 5.35
N GLY A 79 -1.09 22.91 4.05
CA GLY A 79 0.09 23.53 3.46
C GLY A 79 1.05 22.59 2.76
N GLY A 80 0.78 21.31 2.79
CA GLY A 80 1.61 20.29 2.16
C GLY A 80 2.78 19.83 3.03
N ALA A 81 3.19 18.57 2.85
CA ALA A 81 4.33 17.94 3.49
C ALA A 81 5.29 17.40 2.43
N GLU A 82 6.59 17.55 2.66
CA GLU A 82 7.63 17.00 1.80
C GLU A 82 7.93 15.54 2.12
N CYS A 83 7.60 15.10 3.34
CA CYS A 83 7.80 13.74 3.83
C CYS A 83 6.57 13.25 4.59
N PHE A 84 6.53 11.95 4.84
CA PHE A 84 5.66 11.36 5.84
C PHE A 84 6.49 10.68 6.92
N GLU A 85 5.89 10.53 8.10
CA GLU A 85 6.52 9.82 9.22
C GLU A 85 5.88 8.45 9.36
N ILE A 86 6.68 7.42 9.62
CA ILE A 86 6.20 6.07 9.85
C ILE A 86 6.69 5.53 11.19
N TYR A 87 5.83 4.83 11.87
CA TYR A 87 6.12 4.08 13.09
C TYR A 87 5.62 2.64 12.95
N GLN A 88 6.49 1.69 13.27
CA GLN A 88 6.16 0.27 13.28
C GLN A 88 6.01 -0.20 14.71
N THR A 89 4.93 -0.91 15.01
CA THR A 89 4.64 -1.42 16.33
C THR A 89 4.11 -2.84 16.27
N CYS A 90 4.32 -3.60 17.37
CA CYS A 90 3.99 -5.01 17.39
C CYS A 90 2.48 -5.26 17.23
N ASP A 91 1.66 -4.55 18.03
CA ASP A 91 0.21 -4.77 18.09
C ASP A 91 -0.55 -3.51 18.55
N ALA A 92 -1.87 -3.62 18.60
CA ALA A 92 -2.75 -2.52 19.04
C ALA A 92 -2.51 -2.08 20.50
N LYS A 93 -2.01 -2.95 21.37
CA LYS A 93 -1.75 -2.59 22.78
C LYS A 93 -0.58 -1.63 22.90
N SER A 94 0.39 -1.76 21.99
CA SER A 94 1.58 -0.92 21.91
C SER A 94 1.28 0.52 21.48
N LEU A 95 0.07 0.80 20.95
CA LEU A 95 -0.37 2.17 20.63
C LEU A 95 -0.40 3.10 21.84
N LYS A 96 -0.49 2.58 23.06
CA LYS A 96 -0.45 3.39 24.29
C LYS A 96 0.87 4.16 24.43
N ALA A 97 1.93 3.64 23.84
CA ALA A 97 3.26 4.26 23.88
C ALA A 97 3.56 5.14 22.64
N VAL A 98 2.62 5.30 21.70
CA VAL A 98 2.84 6.03 20.44
C VAL A 98 3.25 7.48 20.63
N GLY A 99 2.88 8.11 21.75
CA GLY A 99 3.32 9.47 22.09
C GLY A 99 4.82 9.61 22.35
N LEU A 100 5.49 8.49 22.69
CA LEU A 100 6.94 8.38 22.89
C LEU A 100 7.63 7.70 21.71
N ALA A 101 6.90 7.44 20.63
CA ALA A 101 7.41 6.71 19.48
C ALA A 101 8.52 7.48 18.75
N ASP A 102 9.53 6.75 18.34
CA ASP A 102 10.56 7.23 17.44
C ASP A 102 10.07 7.10 15.98
N TRP A 103 9.63 8.22 15.43
CA TRP A 103 9.08 8.28 14.09
C TRP A 103 10.19 8.38 13.05
N THR A 104 10.16 7.52 12.05
CA THR A 104 11.10 7.56 10.93
C THR A 104 10.51 8.39 9.79
N GLU A 105 11.21 9.43 9.39
CA GLU A 105 10.84 10.27 8.25
C GLU A 105 11.23 9.61 6.92
N HIS A 106 10.33 9.70 5.95
CA HIS A 106 10.56 9.26 4.58
C HIS A 106 10.05 10.30 3.58
N ALA A 107 10.96 10.79 2.72
CA ALA A 107 10.64 11.68 1.62
C ALA A 107 10.55 10.86 0.32
N PRO A 108 9.35 10.50 -0.14
CA PRO A 108 9.18 9.71 -1.36
C PRO A 108 9.40 10.57 -2.60
N ALA A 109 9.95 9.99 -3.66
CA ALA A 109 9.91 10.59 -4.97
C ALA A 109 8.47 10.69 -5.49
N GLU A 110 8.23 11.54 -6.48
CA GLU A 110 6.88 11.71 -7.04
C GLU A 110 6.36 10.40 -7.63
N GLY A 111 5.19 9.96 -7.14
CA GLY A 111 4.55 8.71 -7.57
C GLY A 111 5.14 7.43 -6.95
N GLU A 112 6.21 7.55 -6.16
CA GLU A 112 6.84 6.41 -5.51
C GLU A 112 5.88 5.67 -4.58
N LYS A 113 6.10 4.35 -4.47
CA LYS A 113 5.46 3.54 -3.44
C LYS A 113 6.04 3.90 -2.07
N TRP A 114 5.23 3.78 -1.03
CA TRP A 114 5.67 4.07 0.34
C TRP A 114 6.23 2.86 1.09
N THR A 115 6.19 1.68 0.47
CA THR A 115 6.78 0.44 1.02
C THR A 115 8.29 0.53 1.35
N PRO A 116 9.13 1.31 0.64
CA PRO A 116 10.52 1.48 1.04
C PRO A 116 10.72 2.02 2.46
N ALA A 117 9.74 2.77 3.00
CA ALA A 117 9.79 3.28 4.36
C ALA A 117 9.70 2.20 5.45
N LEU A 118 9.29 0.97 5.08
CA LEU A 118 9.21 -0.18 5.99
C LEU A 118 10.57 -0.86 6.22
N VAL A 119 11.59 -0.45 5.47
CA VAL A 119 12.92 -1.06 5.50
C VAL A 119 13.94 -0.01 5.93
N ALA A 120 14.96 -0.43 6.67
CA ALA A 120 16.05 0.47 7.05
C ALA A 120 16.67 1.12 5.79
N LYS A 121 16.89 2.42 5.84
CA LYS A 121 17.40 3.20 4.69
C LYS A 121 18.71 2.63 4.11
N SER A 122 19.61 2.15 4.97
CA SER A 122 20.86 1.51 4.54
C SER A 122 20.61 0.22 3.76
N ALA A 123 19.69 -0.63 4.22
CA ALA A 123 19.33 -1.87 3.55
C ALA A 123 18.67 -1.59 2.17
N PHE A 124 17.79 -0.58 2.11
CA PHE A 124 17.15 -0.19 0.85
C PHE A 124 18.16 0.39 -0.15
N THR A 125 19.11 1.21 0.30
CA THR A 125 20.20 1.73 -0.55
C THR A 125 21.04 0.59 -1.10
N THR A 126 21.50 -0.34 -0.24
CA THR A 126 22.25 -1.51 -0.66
C THR A 126 21.48 -2.35 -1.69
N TYR A 127 20.20 -2.60 -1.43
CA TYR A 127 19.34 -3.31 -2.38
C TYR A 127 19.30 -2.63 -3.75
N ARG A 128 19.09 -1.30 -3.79
CA ARG A 128 19.05 -0.54 -5.06
C ARG A 128 20.38 -0.60 -5.82
N ASP A 129 21.49 -0.46 -5.12
CA ASP A 129 22.81 -0.50 -5.72
C ASP A 129 23.13 -1.88 -6.31
N VAL A 130 22.79 -2.95 -5.59
CA VAL A 130 22.97 -4.33 -6.06
C VAL A 130 22.02 -4.60 -7.22
N ALA A 131 20.73 -4.21 -7.10
CA ALA A 131 19.75 -4.42 -8.16
C ALA A 131 20.18 -3.76 -9.47
N ALA A 132 20.64 -2.50 -9.41
CA ALA A 132 21.08 -1.76 -10.59
C ALA A 132 22.33 -2.34 -11.26
N ARG A 133 23.20 -3.04 -10.51
CA ARG A 133 24.45 -3.57 -11.04
C ARG A 133 24.36 -4.99 -11.58
N TYR A 134 23.51 -5.82 -10.98
CA TYR A 134 23.53 -7.26 -11.20
C TYR A 134 22.22 -7.85 -11.69
N PHE A 135 21.15 -7.06 -11.74
CA PHE A 135 19.83 -7.55 -12.13
C PHE A 135 19.23 -6.69 -13.22
N GLU A 136 18.44 -7.31 -14.06
CA GLU A 136 17.57 -6.64 -15.04
C GLU A 136 16.12 -6.82 -14.64
N GLU A 137 15.30 -5.84 -14.99
CA GLU A 137 13.86 -5.96 -14.76
C GLU A 137 13.26 -7.06 -15.63
N LEU A 138 12.37 -7.88 -15.07
CA LEU A 138 11.67 -8.92 -15.82
C LEU A 138 10.96 -8.35 -17.06
N GLY A 139 10.54 -7.09 -16.99
CA GLY A 139 9.91 -6.37 -18.10
C GLY A 139 10.79 -6.20 -19.34
N SER A 140 12.14 -6.28 -19.20
CA SER A 140 13.07 -6.26 -20.35
C SER A 140 13.06 -7.58 -21.13
N TRP A 141 12.66 -8.67 -20.48
CA TRP A 141 12.62 -10.02 -21.05
C TRP A 141 11.26 -10.36 -21.65
N GLY A 142 10.19 -9.71 -21.19
CA GLY A 142 8.85 -9.98 -21.68
C GLY A 142 7.74 -9.34 -20.83
N ARG A 143 6.52 -9.60 -21.24
CA ARG A 143 5.34 -9.10 -20.53
C ARG A 143 4.59 -10.26 -19.89
N THR A 144 4.17 -10.08 -18.65
CA THR A 144 3.29 -11.01 -17.97
C THR A 144 1.83 -10.56 -18.12
N TYR A 145 0.97 -11.50 -18.44
CA TYR A 145 -0.46 -11.27 -18.54
C TYR A 145 -1.20 -12.21 -17.61
N LEU A 146 -2.35 -11.77 -17.14
CA LEU A 146 -3.29 -12.68 -16.51
C LEU A 146 -3.70 -13.74 -17.52
N GLY A 147 -3.61 -15.01 -17.17
CA GLY A 147 -4.10 -16.10 -18.00
C GLY A 147 -5.61 -16.01 -18.25
N ALA A 148 -6.14 -16.91 -19.06
CA ALA A 148 -7.57 -16.93 -19.34
C ALA A 148 -8.38 -17.11 -18.04
N VAL A 149 -9.32 -16.18 -17.79
CA VAL A 149 -10.29 -16.30 -16.71
C VAL A 149 -11.50 -16.99 -17.28
N THR A 150 -11.63 -18.29 -17.00
CA THR A 150 -12.68 -19.13 -17.60
C THR A 150 -14.07 -18.88 -17.04
N GLY A 151 -14.17 -18.30 -15.85
CA GLY A 151 -15.44 -18.12 -15.11
C GLY A 151 -16.04 -19.44 -14.59
N ASN A 152 -15.70 -20.58 -15.20
CA ASN A 152 -16.14 -21.91 -14.79
C ASN A 152 -15.07 -22.97 -15.05
N ASN A 153 -14.17 -23.14 -14.08
CA ASN A 153 -13.08 -24.09 -14.21
C ASN A 153 -13.55 -25.54 -14.42
N LYS A 154 -14.69 -25.93 -13.85
CA LYS A 154 -15.24 -27.29 -14.03
C LYS A 154 -15.63 -27.58 -15.48
N PHE A 155 -16.05 -26.57 -16.20
CA PHE A 155 -16.40 -26.70 -17.63
C PHE A 155 -15.14 -26.79 -18.51
N PHE A 156 -14.08 -26.06 -18.15
CA PHE A 156 -12.87 -25.96 -18.98
C PHE A 156 -11.78 -26.96 -18.59
N THR A 157 -11.90 -27.68 -17.47
CA THR A 157 -10.99 -28.77 -17.07
C THR A 157 -11.64 -30.11 -17.35
N LEU A 158 -10.98 -30.92 -18.19
CA LEU A 158 -11.43 -32.26 -18.51
C LEU A 158 -10.70 -33.27 -17.62
N ALA A 159 -11.41 -34.28 -17.12
CA ALA A 159 -10.78 -35.43 -16.49
C ALA A 159 -10.08 -36.30 -17.55
N ALA A 160 -9.10 -37.09 -17.13
CA ALA A 160 -8.38 -37.97 -18.07
C ALA A 160 -9.30 -38.95 -18.84
N ASP A 161 -10.43 -39.32 -18.24
CA ASP A 161 -11.43 -40.18 -18.89
C ASP A 161 -12.22 -39.42 -19.96
N ASP A 162 -12.52 -38.15 -19.73
CA ASP A 162 -13.21 -37.31 -20.71
C ASP A 162 -12.32 -37.04 -21.91
N VAL A 163 -10.99 -36.78 -21.69
CA VAL A 163 -10.00 -36.63 -22.76
C VAL A 163 -9.98 -37.87 -23.65
N ARG A 164 -9.89 -39.04 -23.05
CA ARG A 164 -9.92 -40.35 -23.79
C ARG A 164 -11.22 -40.56 -24.55
N LYS A 165 -12.35 -40.27 -23.93
CA LYS A 165 -13.71 -40.44 -24.51
C LYS A 165 -13.92 -39.56 -25.73
N HIS A 166 -13.35 -38.36 -25.74
CA HIS A 166 -13.51 -37.37 -26.80
C HIS A 166 -12.36 -37.38 -27.82
N GLY A 167 -11.34 -38.22 -27.63
CA GLY A 167 -10.21 -38.34 -28.54
C GLY A 167 -9.31 -37.10 -28.59
N LEU A 168 -9.23 -36.37 -27.48
CA LEU A 168 -8.44 -35.14 -27.32
C LEU A 168 -7.02 -35.43 -26.80
#